data_92be993927cbb081468386c972cadef5
#
_entry.id   92be993927cbb081468386c972cadef5
#
_cell.length_a   1.000
_cell.length_b   1.000
_cell.length_c   1.000
_cell.angle_alpha   90.00
_cell.angle_beta   90.00
_cell.angle_gamma   90.00
#
_symmetry.space_group_name_H-M   'P 1'
#
loop_
_entity.id
_entity.type
_entity.pdbx_description
1 polymer ?
#
loop_
_entity_poly.entity_id
_entity_poly.type
_entity_poly.pdbx_seq_one_letter_code
_entity_poly.pdbx_strand_id
1 'polypeptide(L)'
;MLCGARIILHKRIPPESGLGGGSSNAATTLLGCRQLWNADVSDDQLHAIASTLGSDINFLLSGAPAAVCRGRGEIIEPIQPGRKLYFVALRPRAGNSTAAVFRQKVIPDTPRSSKPLADSVLPVTGNLPSRISN
;
A
#
# COMPACT_ATOMS: atom_id res chain seq x y z
N MET A 1 2.26 0.63 -34.24
CA MET A 1 0.89 0.19 -33.98
C MET A 1 0.42 0.91 -32.72
N LEU A 2 -0.65 1.71 -32.79
CA LEU A 2 -1.21 2.35 -31.59
C LEU A 2 -2.04 1.29 -30.85
N CYS A 3 -1.53 0.81 -29.72
CA CYS A 3 -2.23 -0.14 -28.87
C CYS A 3 -3.09 0.61 -27.85
N GLY A 4 -4.37 0.31 -27.79
CA GLY A 4 -5.29 0.84 -26.79
C GLY A 4 -5.73 -0.25 -25.82
N ALA A 5 -6.31 0.16 -24.69
CA ALA A 5 -6.95 -0.73 -23.74
C ALA A 5 -8.30 -0.15 -23.30
N ARG A 6 -9.28 -1.02 -23.09
CA ARG A 6 -10.53 -0.68 -22.43
C ARG A 6 -10.45 -1.19 -20.99
N ILE A 7 -10.52 -0.28 -20.02
CA ILE A 7 -10.44 -0.61 -18.60
C ILE A 7 -11.83 -0.38 -17.98
N ILE A 8 -12.35 -1.40 -17.28
CA ILE A 8 -13.58 -1.31 -16.52
C ILE A 8 -13.22 -1.48 -15.05
N LEU A 9 -13.48 -0.46 -14.24
CA LEU A 9 -13.13 -0.45 -12.84
C LEU A 9 -14.36 -0.59 -11.93
N HIS A 10 -14.44 -1.71 -11.22
CA HIS A 10 -15.45 -1.93 -10.18
C HIS A 10 -14.84 -1.64 -8.81
N LYS A 11 -15.06 -0.43 -8.27
CA LYS A 11 -14.51 0.00 -6.98
C LYS A 11 -15.22 -0.71 -5.82
N ARG A 12 -14.46 -1.53 -5.07
CA ARG A 12 -14.92 -2.13 -3.79
C ARG A 12 -14.31 -1.40 -2.59
N ILE A 13 -13.05 -0.93 -2.71
CA ILE A 13 -12.42 -0.10 -1.70
C ILE A 13 -12.81 1.34 -1.97
N PRO A 14 -13.48 2.03 -1.03
CA PRO A 14 -13.93 3.40 -1.25
C PRO A 14 -12.74 4.35 -1.48
N PRO A 15 -12.91 5.39 -2.31
CA PRO A 15 -11.93 6.47 -2.42
C PRO A 15 -11.67 7.10 -1.05
N GLU A 16 -10.47 7.67 -0.86
CA GLU A 16 -10.06 8.40 0.36
C GLU A 16 -10.21 7.60 1.66
N SER A 17 -10.18 6.27 1.57
CA SER A 17 -10.28 5.39 2.73
C SER A 17 -8.94 5.15 3.45
N GLY A 18 -7.82 5.57 2.89
CA GLY A 18 -6.48 5.27 3.40
C GLY A 18 -6.04 3.81 3.22
N LEU A 19 -6.82 3.00 2.48
CA LEU A 19 -6.57 1.56 2.29
C LEU A 19 -5.81 1.24 0.98
N GLY A 20 -5.20 2.21 0.33
CA GLY A 20 -4.40 1.99 -0.87
C GLY A 20 -5.18 1.52 -2.11
N GLY A 21 -6.52 1.64 -2.10
CA GLY A 21 -7.37 1.11 -3.18
C GLY A 21 -7.09 1.73 -4.56
N GLY A 22 -6.73 3.02 -4.63
CA GLY A 22 -6.30 3.68 -5.86
C GLY A 22 -4.98 3.14 -6.37
N SER A 23 -4.00 3.04 -5.48
CA SER A 23 -2.67 2.52 -5.79
C SER A 23 -2.71 1.05 -6.22
N SER A 24 -3.58 0.24 -5.60
CA SER A 24 -3.80 -1.15 -6.00
C SER A 24 -4.36 -1.26 -7.42
N ASN A 25 -5.32 -0.40 -7.77
CA ASN A 25 -5.86 -0.38 -9.14
C ASN A 25 -4.79 0.05 -10.15
N ALA A 26 -3.95 1.03 -9.82
CA ALA A 26 -2.86 1.48 -10.67
C ALA A 26 -1.83 0.35 -10.89
N ALA A 27 -1.39 -0.32 -9.82
CA ALA A 27 -0.48 -1.45 -9.91
C ALA A 27 -1.04 -2.57 -10.82
N THR A 28 -2.30 -2.96 -10.58
CA THR A 28 -2.98 -3.99 -11.40
C THR A 28 -3.10 -3.56 -12.86
N THR A 29 -3.38 -2.28 -13.11
CA THR A 29 -3.47 -1.74 -14.48
C THR A 29 -2.11 -1.80 -15.18
N LEU A 30 -1.03 -1.41 -14.52
CA LEU A 30 0.32 -1.49 -15.09
C LEU A 30 0.69 -2.94 -15.47
N LEU A 31 0.45 -3.89 -14.58
CA LEU A 31 0.69 -5.32 -14.85
C LEU A 31 -0.19 -5.83 -15.98
N GLY A 32 -1.48 -5.47 -15.97
CA GLY A 32 -2.43 -5.87 -17.00
C GLY A 32 -2.09 -5.30 -18.38
N CYS A 33 -1.68 -4.05 -18.46
CA CYS A 33 -1.23 -3.43 -19.71
C CYS A 33 0.04 -4.08 -20.26
N ARG A 34 1.04 -4.33 -19.38
CA ARG A 34 2.27 -5.06 -19.76
C ARG A 34 1.94 -6.41 -20.37
N GLN A 35 1.05 -7.15 -19.73
CA GLN A 35 0.63 -8.47 -20.22
C GLN A 35 -0.21 -8.38 -21.52
N LEU A 36 -1.19 -7.48 -21.56
CA LEU A 36 -2.11 -7.32 -22.70
C LEU A 36 -1.37 -6.97 -23.99
N TRP A 37 -0.37 -6.10 -23.87
CA TRP A 37 0.39 -5.64 -25.04
C TRP A 37 1.65 -6.46 -25.30
N ASN A 38 1.90 -7.50 -24.49
CA ASN A 38 3.15 -8.25 -24.51
C ASN A 38 4.37 -7.30 -24.55
N ALA A 39 4.30 -6.25 -23.71
CA ALA A 39 5.28 -5.20 -23.74
C ALA A 39 6.60 -5.68 -23.09
N ASP A 40 7.71 -5.45 -23.80
CA ASP A 40 9.05 -5.72 -23.30
C ASP A 40 9.49 -4.62 -22.31
N VAL A 41 8.89 -4.67 -21.12
CA VAL A 41 9.12 -3.74 -20.01
C VAL A 41 9.59 -4.58 -18.82
N SER A 42 10.82 -4.33 -18.36
CA SER A 42 11.38 -4.98 -17.18
C SER A 42 10.65 -4.57 -15.90
N ASP A 43 10.81 -5.36 -14.83
CA ASP A 43 10.24 -5.00 -13.53
C ASP A 43 10.79 -3.67 -13.02
N ASP A 44 12.09 -3.38 -13.19
CA ASP A 44 12.70 -2.11 -12.81
C ASP A 44 12.07 -0.92 -13.55
N GLN A 45 11.84 -1.07 -14.85
CA GLN A 45 11.15 -0.04 -15.64
C GLN A 45 9.71 0.16 -15.18
N LEU A 46 9.02 -0.93 -14.86
CA LEU A 46 7.65 -0.87 -14.34
C LEU A 46 7.60 -0.16 -12.98
N HIS A 47 8.56 -0.46 -12.09
CA HIS A 47 8.72 0.22 -10.82
C HIS A 47 9.07 1.70 -10.98
N ALA A 48 9.90 2.05 -11.96
CA ALA A 48 10.21 3.45 -12.28
C ALA A 48 8.95 4.21 -12.72
N ILE A 49 8.13 3.63 -13.61
CA ILE A 49 6.84 4.20 -14.01
C ILE A 49 5.92 4.37 -12.79
N ALA A 50 5.80 3.33 -11.98
CA ALA A 50 4.96 3.35 -10.78
C ALA A 50 5.33 4.48 -9.81
N SER A 51 6.63 4.74 -9.63
CA SER A 51 7.14 5.80 -8.76
C SER A 51 6.70 7.21 -9.21
N THR A 52 6.42 7.41 -10.50
CA THR A 52 5.89 8.69 -11.01
C THR A 52 4.39 8.87 -10.73
N LEU A 53 3.67 7.76 -10.54
CA LEU A 53 2.23 7.77 -10.34
C LEU A 53 1.83 7.86 -8.87
N GLY A 54 2.61 7.24 -7.98
CA GLY A 54 2.33 7.30 -6.55
C GLY A 54 3.26 6.43 -5.71
N SER A 55 3.48 6.85 -4.47
CA SER A 55 4.44 6.24 -3.54
C SER A 55 4.11 4.80 -3.16
N ASP A 56 2.82 4.45 -3.05
CA ASP A 56 2.39 3.13 -2.57
C ASP A 56 2.31 2.08 -3.68
N ILE A 57 2.44 2.49 -4.96
CA ILE A 57 2.20 1.61 -6.10
C ILE A 57 3.31 0.56 -6.19
N ASN A 58 4.55 0.92 -5.88
CA ASN A 58 5.68 0.00 -5.90
C ASN A 58 5.52 -1.15 -4.91
N PHE A 59 5.03 -0.88 -3.71
CA PHE A 59 4.72 -1.93 -2.75
C PHE A 59 3.66 -2.91 -3.31
N LEU A 60 2.61 -2.39 -3.93
CA LEU A 60 1.54 -3.21 -4.47
C LEU A 60 1.95 -3.98 -5.74
N LEU A 61 2.89 -3.43 -6.53
CA LEU A 61 3.51 -4.13 -7.66
C LEU A 61 4.38 -5.30 -7.20
N SER A 62 5.08 -5.15 -6.06
CA SER A 62 5.99 -6.19 -5.56
C SER A 62 5.27 -7.49 -5.16
N GLY A 63 3.95 -7.43 -4.91
CA GLY A 63 3.16 -8.57 -4.43
C GLY A 63 3.56 -9.07 -3.04
N ALA A 64 4.44 -8.36 -2.34
CA ALA A 64 4.90 -8.76 -1.01
C ALA A 64 3.76 -8.63 0.02
N PRO A 65 3.62 -9.59 0.94
CA PRO A 65 2.59 -9.54 1.98
C PRO A 65 2.83 -8.42 2.99
N ALA A 66 4.08 -8.01 3.17
CA ALA A 66 4.52 -6.88 3.97
C ALA A 66 5.89 -6.39 3.49
N ALA A 67 6.21 -5.12 3.74
CA ALA A 67 7.52 -4.56 3.41
C ALA A 67 7.85 -3.37 4.31
N VAL A 68 9.15 -3.09 4.45
CA VAL A 68 9.63 -1.78 4.90
C VAL A 68 9.79 -0.92 3.65
N CYS A 69 9.09 0.20 3.63
CA CYS A 69 9.15 1.16 2.52
C CYS A 69 10.00 2.36 2.94
N ARG A 70 11.00 2.71 2.11
CA ARG A 70 11.90 3.84 2.35
C ARG A 70 11.76 4.90 1.25
N GLY A 71 12.48 6.02 1.42
CA GLY A 71 12.33 7.17 0.55
C GLY A 71 10.95 7.81 0.72
N ARG A 72 10.22 8.05 -0.36
CA ARG A 72 8.81 8.46 -0.33
C ARG A 72 7.86 7.26 -0.25
N GLY A 73 8.38 6.00 -0.23
CA GLY A 73 7.66 4.74 -0.27
C GLY A 73 8.01 3.87 -1.49
N GLU A 74 8.89 4.35 -2.37
CA GLU A 74 9.27 3.67 -3.61
C GLU A 74 10.33 2.58 -3.43
N ILE A 75 11.14 2.65 -2.38
CA ILE A 75 12.16 1.65 -2.07
C ILE A 75 11.51 0.57 -1.21
N ILE A 76 11.38 -0.63 -1.75
CA ILE A 76 10.65 -1.73 -1.14
C ILE A 76 11.64 -2.78 -0.61
N GLU A 77 11.60 -3.02 0.70
CA GLU A 77 12.32 -4.10 1.37
C GLU A 77 11.28 -5.12 1.85
N PRO A 78 11.01 -6.20 1.09
CA PRO A 78 10.01 -7.18 1.46
C PRO A 78 10.34 -7.88 2.78
N ILE A 79 9.33 -8.08 3.62
CA ILE A 79 9.44 -8.85 4.85
C ILE A 79 8.39 -9.97 4.86
N GLN A 80 8.73 -11.07 5.53
CA GLN A 80 7.77 -12.14 5.76
C GLN A 80 7.21 -11.99 7.18
N PRO A 81 5.89 -11.76 7.33
CA PRO A 81 5.28 -11.76 8.65
C PRO A 81 5.45 -13.14 9.30
N GLY A 82 6.07 -13.19 10.48
CA GLY A 82 6.28 -14.46 11.20
C GLY A 82 4.98 -15.13 11.69
N ARG A 83 3.84 -14.44 11.55
CA ARG A 83 2.51 -14.90 11.96
C ARG A 83 1.41 -14.25 11.12
N LYS A 84 0.24 -14.86 11.12
CA LYS A 84 -0.96 -14.27 10.54
C LYS A 84 -1.43 -13.09 11.41
N LEU A 85 -1.64 -11.94 10.77
CA LEU A 85 -2.15 -10.73 11.43
C LEU A 85 -3.64 -10.56 11.08
N TYR A 86 -4.42 -10.15 12.07
CA TYR A 86 -5.84 -9.86 11.92
C TYR A 86 -6.05 -8.37 12.17
N PHE A 87 -6.85 -7.72 11.33
CA PHE A 87 -7.13 -6.30 11.39
C PHE A 87 -8.62 -6.04 11.40
N VAL A 88 -9.03 -5.02 12.15
CA VAL A 88 -10.37 -4.44 12.07
C VAL A 88 -10.23 -3.08 11.42
N ALA A 89 -10.87 -2.90 10.26
CA ALA A 89 -10.86 -1.64 9.54
C ALA A 89 -12.10 -0.81 9.90
N LEU A 90 -11.88 0.35 10.50
CA LEU A 90 -12.94 1.32 10.80
C LEU A 90 -12.82 2.51 9.84
N ARG A 91 -13.89 2.81 9.14
CA ARG A 91 -13.95 3.96 8.22
C ARG A 91 -15.03 4.94 8.67
N PRO A 92 -14.68 6.18 9.06
CA PRO A 92 -15.66 7.25 9.26
C PRO A 92 -16.41 7.57 7.95
N ARG A 93 -17.61 8.15 8.05
CA ARG A 93 -18.37 8.58 6.87
C ARG A 93 -17.66 9.71 6.10
N ALA A 94 -16.96 10.58 6.81
CA ALA A 94 -16.14 11.62 6.20
C ALA A 94 -14.80 11.03 5.76
N GLY A 95 -14.44 11.16 4.49
CA GLY A 95 -13.11 10.85 3.96
C GLY A 95 -12.13 11.97 4.33
N ASN A 96 -10.85 11.61 4.51
CA ASN A 96 -9.78 12.59 4.69
C ASN A 96 -8.90 12.64 3.44
N SER A 97 -8.75 13.84 2.88
CA SER A 97 -7.76 14.04 1.81
C SER A 97 -6.35 13.83 2.36
N THR A 98 -5.57 12.96 1.71
CA THR A 98 -4.17 12.70 2.05
C THR A 98 -3.37 14.01 2.15
N ALA A 99 -3.57 14.94 1.22
CA ALA A 99 -2.91 16.24 1.22
C ALA A 99 -3.29 17.10 2.44
N ALA A 100 -4.53 17.04 2.91
CA ALA A 100 -4.96 17.75 4.10
C ALA A 100 -4.32 17.18 5.37
N VAL A 101 -4.24 15.86 5.48
CA VAL A 101 -3.59 15.17 6.61
C VAL A 101 -2.11 15.52 6.67
N PHE A 102 -1.39 15.46 5.54
CA PHE A 102 0.03 15.81 5.51
C PHE A 102 0.31 17.27 5.84
N ARG A 103 -0.57 18.20 5.44
CA ARG A 103 -0.43 19.63 5.79
C ARG A 103 -0.57 19.89 7.30
N GLN A 104 -1.30 19.06 8.01
CA GLN A 104 -1.51 19.20 9.46
C GLN A 104 -0.43 18.45 10.28
N LYS A 105 0.46 17.70 9.62
CA LYS A 105 1.49 16.93 10.30
C LYS A 105 2.57 17.85 10.85
N VAL A 106 2.70 17.89 12.16
CA VAL A 106 3.85 18.49 12.85
C VAL A 106 4.96 17.43 12.85
N ILE A 107 6.07 17.72 12.19
CA ILE A 107 7.26 16.86 12.21
C ILE A 107 8.07 17.27 13.45
N PRO A 108 8.31 16.37 14.42
CA PRO A 108 9.19 16.66 15.56
C PRO A 108 10.62 16.95 15.06
N ASP A 109 11.28 17.93 15.65
CA ASP A 109 12.67 18.30 15.32
C ASP A 109 13.68 17.20 15.64
N THR A 110 13.32 16.25 16.48
CA THR A 110 14.17 15.10 16.82
C THR A 110 13.77 13.89 15.98
N PRO A 111 14.67 13.37 15.12
CA PRO A 111 14.40 12.12 14.44
C PRO A 111 14.22 11.01 15.49
N ARG A 112 13.06 10.36 15.48
CA ARG A 112 12.90 9.13 16.26
C ARG A 112 13.93 8.14 15.76
N SER A 113 14.74 7.59 16.69
CA SER A 113 15.63 6.47 16.40
C SER A 113 14.90 5.45 15.54
N SER A 114 15.44 5.17 14.37
CA SER A 114 14.92 4.19 13.43
C SER A 114 15.24 2.78 13.93
N LYS A 115 14.76 2.41 15.12
CA LYS A 115 14.67 0.99 15.45
C LYS A 115 13.74 0.35 14.44
N PRO A 116 14.16 -0.72 13.75
CA PRO A 116 13.31 -1.40 12.81
C PRO A 116 11.99 -1.77 13.49
N LEU A 117 10.87 -1.51 12.82
CA LEU A 117 9.53 -1.87 13.30
C LEU A 117 9.41 -3.38 13.56
N ALA A 118 10.30 -4.17 12.98
CA ALA A 118 10.43 -5.61 13.22
C ALA A 118 10.60 -5.98 14.69
N ASP A 119 11.29 -5.12 15.48
CA ASP A 119 11.52 -5.36 16.91
C ASP A 119 10.37 -4.83 17.79
N SER A 120 9.47 -4.03 17.23
CA SER A 120 8.39 -3.39 17.97
C SER A 120 7.01 -4.00 17.68
N VAL A 121 6.91 -5.07 16.92
CA VAL A 121 5.70 -5.89 16.87
C VAL A 121 5.64 -6.69 18.17
N LEU A 122 5.26 -6.00 19.24
CA LEU A 122 5.02 -6.61 20.55
C LEU A 122 4.04 -7.78 20.36
N PRO A 123 4.32 -8.94 20.98
CA PRO A 123 3.33 -9.98 21.10
C PRO A 123 2.13 -9.37 21.83
N VAL A 124 0.98 -9.33 21.17
CA VAL A 124 -0.28 -9.03 21.86
C VAL A 124 -0.55 -10.23 22.76
N THR A 125 0.03 -10.20 23.97
CA THR A 125 -0.33 -11.07 25.07
C THR A 125 -1.57 -10.49 25.74
N GLY A 126 -2.70 -10.58 25.06
CA GLY A 126 -4.01 -10.29 25.61
C GLY A 126 -4.92 -11.45 25.27
N ASN A 127 -5.42 -12.14 26.27
CA ASN A 127 -6.55 -13.05 26.09
C ASN A 127 -7.69 -12.25 25.45
N LEU A 128 -7.96 -12.51 24.19
CA LEU A 128 -9.21 -12.06 23.60
C LEU A 128 -10.35 -12.72 24.39
N PRO A 129 -11.33 -11.92 24.90
CA PRO A 129 -12.52 -12.52 25.47
C PRO A 129 -13.19 -13.39 24.42
N SER A 130 -13.31 -14.67 24.74
CA SER A 130 -14.08 -15.60 23.94
C SER A 130 -15.54 -15.21 24.02
N ARG A 131 -16.11 -14.84 22.89
CA ARG A 131 -17.51 -14.57 22.60
C ARG A 131 -17.93 -13.10 22.58
N ILE A 132 -18.12 -12.61 21.36
CA ILE A 132 -19.24 -11.73 21.05
C ILE A 132 -20.38 -12.70 20.68
N SER A 133 -21.30 -12.96 21.60
CA SER A 133 -22.58 -13.60 21.29
C SER A 133 -23.49 -12.55 20.69
N ASN A 134 -24.17 -12.93 19.63
CA ASN A 134 -25.21 -12.17 18.92
C ASN A 134 -26.24 -11.53 19.85
#